data_4ad3cef0d7d67660067971e371b6f5ce
#
_entry.id   4ad3cef0d7d67660067971e371b6f5ce
#
_cell.length_a   1.000
_cell.length_b   1.000
_cell.length_c   1.000
_cell.angle_alpha   90.00
_cell.angle_beta   90.00
_cell.angle_gamma   90.00
#
_symmetry.space_group_name_H-M   'P 1'
#
loop_
_entity.id
_entity.type
_entity.pdbx_description
1 polymer ?
#
loop_
_entity_poly.entity_id
_entity_poly.type
_entity_poly.pdbx_seq_one_letter_code
_entity_poly.pdbx_strand_id
1 'polypeptide(L)'
;MDEGWFNATLDEQYELIKTLKSNDDTQIHVLRHRTLGRDMVKRVYKGTGEVYKLLRSLAHPNIVNVYEVFTGSDYTVVLEEYINGQTVAEVLETGLYHTRGAINIVHALCDALEILHTKGIIHRDIKPENIMIDEAGMVKLIDFDAAKLYKSYKSDDTRIMGTAGYAAPEQFGLAQSDERTDIFALGVLMNVMLTGSHPSKKLYSGKLKSIIEKCIQTNPGKRYQSVTQLQESL
;
A
#
# COMPACT_ATOMS: atom_id res chain seq x y z
N MET A 1 2.29 16.82 -21.98
CA MET A 1 2.28 17.99 -21.06
C MET A 1 3.73 18.27 -20.77
N ASP A 2 4.16 19.52 -20.92
CA ASP A 2 5.56 19.92 -20.64
C ASP A 2 5.76 20.00 -19.13
N GLU A 3 6.95 19.56 -18.65
CA GLU A 3 7.33 19.55 -17.24
C GLU A 3 7.32 20.95 -16.62
N GLY A 4 7.88 21.93 -17.33
CA GLY A 4 7.90 23.33 -16.86
C GLY A 4 6.51 23.89 -16.64
N TRP A 5 5.61 23.62 -17.55
CA TRP A 5 4.20 24.04 -17.43
C TRP A 5 3.50 23.35 -16.26
N PHE A 6 3.73 22.04 -16.07
CA PHE A 6 3.11 21.29 -14.97
C PHE A 6 3.54 21.82 -13.60
N ASN A 7 4.85 22.03 -13.40
CA ASN A 7 5.37 22.56 -12.14
C ASN A 7 4.90 24.00 -11.90
N ALA A 8 4.94 24.87 -12.93
CA ALA A 8 4.45 26.24 -12.81
C ALA A 8 2.97 26.29 -12.44
N THR A 9 2.12 25.43 -13.04
CA THR A 9 0.71 25.35 -12.71
C THR A 9 0.49 24.89 -11.25
N LEU A 10 1.28 23.95 -10.77
CA LEU A 10 1.21 23.54 -9.37
C LEU A 10 1.60 24.67 -8.41
N ASP A 11 2.68 25.38 -8.68
CA ASP A 11 3.16 26.49 -7.84
C ASP A 11 2.18 27.67 -7.81
N GLU A 12 1.49 27.92 -8.93
CA GLU A 12 0.47 28.95 -9.02
C GLU A 12 -0.81 28.60 -8.22
N GLN A 13 -1.29 27.36 -8.36
CA GLN A 13 -2.58 26.94 -7.81
C GLN A 13 -2.51 26.39 -6.39
N TYR A 14 -1.35 25.96 -5.95
CA TYR A 14 -1.18 25.29 -4.65
C TYR A 14 -0.12 25.97 -3.79
N GLU A 15 -0.23 25.78 -2.49
CA GLU A 15 0.77 26.14 -1.50
C GLU A 15 1.26 24.90 -0.75
N LEU A 16 2.55 24.85 -0.44
CA LEU A 16 3.13 23.79 0.37
C LEU A 16 2.73 23.98 1.83
N ILE A 17 2.03 22.99 2.39
CA ILE A 17 1.62 22.99 3.80
C ILE A 17 2.64 22.24 4.66
N LYS A 18 3.07 21.04 4.21
CA LYS A 18 3.93 20.15 5.00
C LYS A 18 4.72 19.21 4.10
N THR A 19 5.96 18.93 4.46
CA THR A 19 6.75 17.84 3.89
C THR A 19 6.64 16.63 4.81
N LEU A 20 6.12 15.52 4.27
CA LEU A 20 5.97 14.26 4.98
C LEU A 20 7.20 13.38 4.87
N LYS A 21 7.85 13.39 3.68
CA LYS A 21 9.05 12.62 3.39
C LYS A 21 9.91 13.38 2.39
N SER A 22 11.22 13.35 2.58
CA SER A 22 12.18 13.91 1.62
C SER A 22 13.49 13.14 1.71
N ASN A 23 13.79 12.39 0.65
CA ASN A 23 15.07 11.72 0.44
C ASN A 23 15.41 11.72 -1.07
N ASP A 24 16.54 11.13 -1.46
CA ASP A 24 17.03 11.13 -2.84
C ASP A 24 16.13 10.39 -3.84
N ASP A 25 15.28 9.47 -3.37
CA ASP A 25 14.43 8.64 -4.23
C ASP A 25 12.96 9.05 -4.19
N THR A 26 12.48 9.63 -3.07
CA THR A 26 11.05 9.94 -2.88
C THR A 26 10.89 11.22 -2.08
N GLN A 27 10.03 12.11 -2.57
CA GLN A 27 9.55 13.30 -1.85
C GLN A 27 8.02 13.25 -1.76
N ILE A 28 7.48 13.53 -0.58
CA ILE A 28 6.04 13.54 -0.33
C ILE A 28 5.68 14.84 0.38
N HIS A 29 4.82 15.62 -0.24
CA HIS A 29 4.38 16.93 0.24
C HIS A 29 2.87 16.99 0.35
N VAL A 30 2.37 17.64 1.39
CA VAL A 30 0.97 18.06 1.47
C VAL A 30 0.88 19.47 0.87
N LEU A 31 0.03 19.60 -0.13
CA LEU A 31 -0.27 20.84 -0.81
C LEU A 31 -1.73 21.25 -0.53
N ARG A 32 -1.99 22.56 -0.44
CA ARG A 32 -3.35 23.12 -0.34
C ARG A 32 -3.68 23.91 -1.59
N HIS A 33 -4.81 23.62 -2.20
CA HIS A 33 -5.31 24.42 -3.32
C HIS A 33 -5.72 25.81 -2.81
N ARG A 34 -5.08 26.88 -3.33
CA ARG A 34 -5.21 28.26 -2.84
C ARG A 34 -6.64 28.79 -2.82
N THR A 35 -7.43 28.43 -3.85
CA THR A 35 -8.80 28.91 -4.00
C THR A 35 -9.83 27.98 -3.33
N LEU A 36 -9.65 26.67 -3.44
CA LEU A 36 -10.64 25.69 -2.96
C LEU A 36 -10.41 25.29 -1.50
N GLY A 37 -9.24 25.60 -0.92
CA GLY A 37 -8.87 25.20 0.44
C GLY A 37 -8.77 23.69 0.65
N ARG A 38 -8.67 22.89 -0.44
CA ARG A 38 -8.58 21.44 -0.38
C ARG A 38 -7.13 21.00 -0.35
N ASP A 39 -6.84 20.06 0.54
CA ASP A 39 -5.53 19.45 0.65
C ASP A 39 -5.40 18.25 -0.28
N MET A 40 -4.19 18.05 -0.81
CA MET A 40 -3.79 16.88 -1.58
C MET A 40 -2.35 16.50 -1.27
N VAL A 41 -1.97 15.29 -1.64
CA VAL A 41 -0.58 14.82 -1.53
C VAL A 41 0.07 14.89 -2.91
N LYS A 42 1.23 15.55 -2.99
CA LYS A 42 2.16 15.49 -4.12
C LYS A 42 3.27 14.53 -3.77
N ARG A 43 3.35 13.45 -4.53
CA ARG A 43 4.44 12.47 -4.44
C ARG A 43 5.35 12.63 -5.65
N VAL A 44 6.65 12.67 -5.44
CA VAL A 44 7.66 12.62 -6.50
C VAL A 44 8.56 11.43 -6.20
N TYR A 45 8.74 10.52 -7.16
CA TYR A 45 9.60 9.35 -6.98
C TYR A 45 10.26 8.92 -8.30
N LYS A 46 11.37 8.19 -8.20
CA LYS A 46 12.06 7.59 -9.35
C LYS A 46 11.31 6.35 -9.83
N GLY A 47 10.72 6.42 -11.03
CA GLY A 47 9.95 5.32 -11.59
C GLY A 47 9.09 5.72 -12.79
N THR A 48 8.52 4.74 -13.47
CA THR A 48 7.76 4.94 -14.74
C THR A 48 6.31 5.34 -14.53
N GLY A 49 5.79 5.27 -13.32
CA GLY A 49 4.41 5.62 -12.99
C GLY A 49 3.34 4.68 -13.59
N GLU A 50 3.70 3.52 -14.14
CA GLU A 50 2.75 2.62 -14.82
C GLU A 50 1.58 2.22 -13.92
N VAL A 51 1.85 1.86 -12.66
CA VAL A 51 0.82 1.49 -11.69
C VAL A 51 -0.08 2.69 -11.37
N TYR A 52 0.50 3.85 -11.08
CA TYR A 52 -0.27 5.06 -10.76
C TYR A 52 -1.17 5.52 -11.92
N LYS A 53 -0.73 5.35 -13.19
CA LYS A 53 -1.57 5.63 -14.37
C LYS A 53 -2.81 4.74 -14.42
N LEU A 54 -2.71 3.49 -13.98
CA LEU A 54 -3.86 2.60 -13.86
C LEU A 54 -4.74 2.99 -12.67
N LEU A 55 -4.14 3.32 -11.52
CA LEU A 55 -4.88 3.76 -10.33
C LEU A 55 -5.70 5.03 -10.59
N ARG A 56 -5.22 5.96 -11.44
CA ARG A 56 -5.96 7.16 -11.82
C ARG A 56 -7.35 6.85 -12.41
N SER A 57 -7.49 5.74 -13.10
CA SER A 57 -8.78 5.28 -13.67
C SER A 57 -9.59 4.40 -12.72
N LEU A 58 -9.09 4.17 -11.51
CA LEU A 58 -9.69 3.29 -10.53
C LEU A 58 -10.27 4.10 -9.38
N ALA A 59 -11.57 3.97 -9.13
CA ALA A 59 -12.21 4.52 -7.93
C ALA A 59 -12.64 3.37 -7.02
N HIS A 60 -12.06 3.31 -5.82
CA HIS A 60 -12.42 2.31 -4.81
C HIS A 60 -12.31 2.91 -3.40
N PRO A 61 -13.27 2.68 -2.48
CA PRO A 61 -13.28 3.31 -1.17
C PRO A 61 -12.03 3.01 -0.33
N ASN A 62 -11.44 1.84 -0.51
CA ASN A 62 -10.29 1.38 0.27
C ASN A 62 -8.93 1.55 -0.46
N ILE A 63 -8.88 2.29 -1.56
CA ILE A 63 -7.66 2.66 -2.28
C ILE A 63 -7.56 4.17 -2.32
N VAL A 64 -6.37 4.73 -2.11
CA VAL A 64 -6.13 6.16 -2.27
C VAL A 64 -6.50 6.60 -3.69
N ASN A 65 -7.26 7.70 -3.83
CA ASN A 65 -7.59 8.23 -5.14
C ASN A 65 -6.37 8.94 -5.75
N VAL A 66 -6.05 8.59 -6.99
CA VAL A 66 -5.02 9.26 -7.80
C VAL A 66 -5.69 10.24 -8.74
N TYR A 67 -5.38 11.53 -8.60
CA TYR A 67 -5.98 12.58 -9.41
C TYR A 67 -5.23 12.83 -10.71
N GLU A 68 -3.87 12.89 -10.63
CA GLU A 68 -3.03 13.16 -11.79
C GLU A 68 -1.70 12.44 -11.68
N VAL A 69 -1.14 12.05 -12.83
CA VAL A 69 0.17 11.41 -12.94
C VAL A 69 0.94 12.06 -14.07
N PHE A 70 2.07 12.67 -13.74
CA PHE A 70 3.03 13.20 -14.70
C PHE A 70 4.30 12.36 -14.67
N THR A 71 4.79 11.93 -15.84
CA THR A 71 6.04 11.16 -15.96
C THR A 71 7.06 12.01 -16.72
N GLY A 72 8.13 12.39 -16.06
CA GLY A 72 9.31 13.00 -16.64
C GLY A 72 10.29 11.96 -17.18
N SER A 73 11.55 12.38 -17.45
CA SER A 73 12.60 11.48 -17.95
C SER A 73 13.03 10.44 -16.90
N ASP A 74 13.19 10.87 -15.63
CA ASP A 74 13.76 10.05 -14.57
C ASP A 74 12.89 9.93 -13.33
N TYR A 75 11.76 10.63 -13.29
CA TYR A 75 10.86 10.66 -12.15
C TYR A 75 9.39 10.71 -12.58
N THR A 76 8.53 10.35 -11.64
CA THR A 76 7.07 10.48 -11.76
C THR A 76 6.56 11.37 -10.64
N VAL A 77 5.66 12.30 -10.99
CA VAL A 77 4.88 13.10 -10.04
C VAL A 77 3.47 12.55 -10.01
N VAL A 78 2.97 12.30 -8.81
CA VAL A 78 1.60 11.84 -8.57
C VAL A 78 0.91 12.85 -7.67
N LEU A 79 -0.29 13.26 -8.05
CA LEU A 79 -1.21 14.01 -7.17
C LEU A 79 -2.29 13.03 -6.70
N GLU A 80 -2.38 12.88 -5.40
CA GLU A 80 -3.29 11.91 -4.77
C GLU A 80 -4.09 12.53 -3.62
N GLU A 81 -5.12 11.84 -3.20
CA GLU A 81 -5.99 12.20 -2.10
C GLU A 81 -5.18 12.44 -0.82
N TYR A 82 -5.45 13.55 -0.15
CA TYR A 82 -5.03 13.73 1.24
C TYR A 82 -6.07 13.06 2.14
N ILE A 83 -5.61 12.12 2.95
CA ILE A 83 -6.45 11.39 3.90
C ILE A 83 -6.25 12.04 5.27
N ASN A 84 -7.31 12.66 5.80
CA ASN A 84 -7.31 13.17 7.17
C ASN A 84 -7.57 12.00 8.13
N GLY A 85 -6.52 11.48 8.75
CA GLY A 85 -6.58 10.29 9.58
C GLY A 85 -5.23 9.88 10.12
N GLN A 86 -5.15 8.66 10.63
CA GLN A 86 -3.94 8.05 11.18
C GLN A 86 -3.56 6.80 10.40
N THR A 87 -2.28 6.51 10.34
CA THR A 87 -1.81 5.21 9.88
C THR A 87 -2.07 4.14 10.92
N VAL A 88 -2.18 2.88 10.49
CA VAL A 88 -2.23 1.73 11.42
C VAL A 88 -0.99 1.70 12.31
N ALA A 89 0.17 2.17 11.82
CA ALA A 89 1.40 2.28 12.60
C ALA A 89 1.24 3.27 13.77
N GLU A 90 0.72 4.48 13.51
CA GLU A 90 0.48 5.49 14.55
C GLU A 90 -0.53 5.00 15.60
N VAL A 91 -1.58 4.29 15.19
CA VAL A 91 -2.53 3.68 16.14
C VAL A 91 -1.84 2.62 17.02
N LEU A 92 -0.95 1.81 16.45
CA LEU A 92 -0.19 0.79 17.18
C LEU A 92 0.76 1.36 18.22
N GLU A 93 1.21 2.62 18.11
CA GLU A 93 1.97 3.31 19.15
C GLU A 93 1.15 3.53 20.43
N THR A 94 -0.18 3.63 20.28
CA THR A 94 -1.10 3.86 21.40
C THR A 94 -1.70 2.58 21.99
N GLY A 95 -1.68 1.48 21.24
CA GLY A 95 -2.22 0.19 21.69
C GLY A 95 -2.40 -0.84 20.57
N LEU A 96 -2.77 -2.05 20.97
CA LEU A 96 -3.03 -3.15 20.03
C LEU A 96 -4.49 -3.15 19.58
N TYR A 97 -4.71 -3.67 18.38
CA TYR A 97 -6.05 -3.89 17.88
C TYR A 97 -6.74 -5.08 18.56
N HIS A 98 -8.03 -4.95 18.80
CA HIS A 98 -8.87 -6.11 19.11
C HIS A 98 -9.08 -6.96 17.86
N THR A 99 -9.36 -8.25 18.03
CA THR A 99 -9.57 -9.21 16.95
C THR A 99 -10.56 -8.69 15.90
N ARG A 100 -11.71 -8.13 16.33
CA ARG A 100 -12.72 -7.58 15.41
C ARG A 100 -12.19 -6.39 14.61
N GLY A 101 -11.41 -5.49 15.23
CA GLY A 101 -10.80 -4.35 14.54
C GLY A 101 -9.80 -4.79 13.49
N ALA A 102 -8.95 -5.77 13.83
CA ALA A 102 -7.98 -6.33 12.88
C ALA A 102 -8.69 -7.01 11.70
N ILE A 103 -9.79 -7.77 11.96
CA ILE A 103 -10.61 -8.39 10.91
C ILE A 103 -11.20 -7.33 9.98
N ASN A 104 -11.80 -6.26 10.51
CA ASN A 104 -12.40 -5.21 9.69
C ASN A 104 -11.37 -4.53 8.76
N ILE A 105 -10.16 -4.27 9.28
CA ILE A 105 -9.07 -3.71 8.46
C ILE A 105 -8.68 -4.67 7.35
N VAL A 106 -8.52 -5.96 7.66
CA VAL A 106 -8.13 -6.96 6.66
C VAL A 106 -9.23 -7.18 5.62
N HIS A 107 -10.51 -7.15 5.99
CA HIS A 107 -11.61 -7.19 5.03
C HIS A 107 -11.54 -6.03 4.03
N ALA A 108 -11.38 -4.79 4.52
CA ALA A 108 -11.25 -3.62 3.67
C ALA A 108 -10.03 -3.70 2.72
N LEU A 109 -8.92 -4.26 3.22
CA LEU A 109 -7.73 -4.50 2.40
C LEU A 109 -7.94 -5.62 1.38
N CYS A 110 -8.67 -6.68 1.71
CA CYS A 110 -9.02 -7.73 0.76
C CYS A 110 -9.89 -7.16 -0.38
N ASP A 111 -10.87 -6.30 -0.07
CA ASP A 111 -11.70 -5.64 -1.09
C ASP A 111 -10.85 -4.77 -2.03
N ALA A 112 -9.90 -3.99 -1.48
CA ALA A 112 -8.96 -3.20 -2.27
C ALA A 112 -8.06 -4.07 -3.17
N LEU A 113 -7.48 -5.13 -2.58
CA LEU A 113 -6.53 -6.00 -3.27
C LEU A 113 -7.22 -6.87 -4.33
N GLU A 114 -8.46 -7.29 -4.15
CA GLU A 114 -9.21 -8.02 -5.17
C GLU A 114 -9.29 -7.22 -6.47
N ILE A 115 -9.64 -5.94 -6.39
CA ILE A 115 -9.67 -5.06 -7.56
C ILE A 115 -8.28 -4.85 -8.17
N LEU A 116 -7.24 -4.68 -7.35
CA LEU A 116 -5.86 -4.52 -7.82
C LEU A 116 -5.38 -5.79 -8.54
N HIS A 117 -5.58 -6.96 -7.93
CA HIS A 117 -5.16 -8.25 -8.47
C HIS A 117 -5.88 -8.58 -9.78
N THR A 118 -7.18 -8.27 -9.94
CA THR A 118 -7.89 -8.43 -11.21
C THR A 118 -7.31 -7.57 -12.35
N LYS A 119 -6.61 -6.49 -12.01
CA LYS A 119 -5.87 -5.64 -12.96
C LYS A 119 -4.38 -6.04 -13.08
N GLY A 120 -3.98 -7.12 -12.45
CA GLY A 120 -2.60 -7.60 -12.41
C GLY A 120 -1.66 -6.71 -11.60
N ILE A 121 -2.17 -5.86 -10.69
CA ILE A 121 -1.37 -5.02 -9.82
C ILE A 121 -1.11 -5.75 -8.52
N ILE A 122 0.16 -6.00 -8.18
CA ILE A 122 0.60 -6.54 -6.90
C ILE A 122 1.21 -5.40 -6.10
N HIS A 123 0.76 -5.19 -4.85
CA HIS A 123 1.17 -4.04 -4.02
C HIS A 123 2.58 -4.18 -3.46
N ARG A 124 2.95 -5.35 -2.95
CA ARG A 124 4.28 -5.76 -2.46
C ARG A 124 4.84 -5.02 -1.25
N ASP A 125 4.14 -4.04 -0.69
CA ASP A 125 4.57 -3.31 0.51
C ASP A 125 3.41 -3.04 1.48
N ILE A 126 2.60 -4.08 1.76
CA ILE A 126 1.52 -4.00 2.75
C ILE A 126 2.13 -4.04 4.14
N LYS A 127 1.96 -2.94 4.89
CA LYS A 127 2.47 -2.75 6.24
C LYS A 127 1.68 -1.66 6.97
N PRO A 128 1.79 -1.55 8.30
CA PRO A 128 1.03 -0.56 9.08
C PRO A 128 1.16 0.89 8.60
N GLU A 129 2.33 1.29 8.11
CA GLU A 129 2.62 2.66 7.63
C GLU A 129 1.88 2.98 6.32
N ASN A 130 1.53 1.97 5.53
CA ASN A 130 0.88 2.12 4.23
C ASN A 130 -0.64 1.91 4.28
N ILE A 131 -1.22 1.91 5.47
CA ILE A 131 -2.67 1.76 5.68
C ILE A 131 -3.13 2.92 6.56
N MET A 132 -4.02 3.74 6.03
CA MET A 132 -4.62 4.85 6.78
C MET A 132 -6.06 4.53 7.17
N ILE A 133 -6.47 5.09 8.30
CA ILE A 133 -7.86 5.08 8.78
C ILE A 133 -8.26 6.55 8.91
N ASP A 134 -9.24 6.96 8.12
CA ASP A 134 -9.73 8.35 8.17
C ASP A 134 -10.62 8.60 9.39
N GLU A 135 -11.02 9.86 9.60
CA GLU A 135 -11.88 10.27 10.73
C GLU A 135 -13.27 9.60 10.71
N ALA A 136 -13.72 9.11 9.55
CA ALA A 136 -14.97 8.34 9.43
C ALA A 136 -14.78 6.84 9.70
N GLY A 137 -13.54 6.39 9.93
CA GLY A 137 -13.18 4.98 10.14
C GLY A 137 -12.98 4.20 8.84
N MET A 138 -12.90 4.86 7.69
CA MET A 138 -12.64 4.22 6.40
C MET A 138 -11.17 3.85 6.28
N VAL A 139 -10.91 2.59 5.98
CA VAL A 139 -9.55 2.08 5.75
C VAL A 139 -9.14 2.34 4.32
N LYS A 140 -7.96 2.91 4.11
CA LYS A 140 -7.40 3.18 2.78
C LYS A 140 -5.97 2.64 2.66
N LEU A 141 -5.73 1.88 1.59
CA LEU A 141 -4.41 1.45 1.17
C LEU A 141 -3.73 2.57 0.40
N ILE A 142 -2.52 2.91 0.80
CA ILE A 142 -1.70 4.00 0.24
C ILE A 142 -0.32 3.50 -0.17
N ASP A 143 0.44 4.32 -0.89
CA ASP A 143 1.84 4.09 -1.27
C ASP A 143 2.07 2.88 -2.20
N PHE A 144 2.00 3.15 -3.51
CA PHE A 144 2.18 2.17 -4.56
C PHE A 144 3.59 2.22 -5.22
N ASP A 145 4.58 2.81 -4.55
CA ASP A 145 5.95 2.95 -5.11
C ASP A 145 6.62 1.58 -5.35
N ALA A 146 6.31 0.60 -4.50
CA ALA A 146 6.79 -0.77 -4.64
C ALA A 146 5.91 -1.65 -5.54
N ALA A 147 4.73 -1.19 -5.93
CA ALA A 147 3.77 -1.99 -6.66
C ALA A 147 4.25 -2.32 -8.08
N LYS A 148 3.82 -3.47 -8.58
CA LYS A 148 4.26 -4.02 -9.87
C LYS A 148 3.09 -4.58 -10.66
N LEU A 149 3.17 -4.44 -11.99
CA LEU A 149 2.29 -5.18 -12.91
C LEU A 149 2.80 -6.61 -13.08
N TYR A 150 1.95 -7.58 -12.78
CA TYR A 150 2.22 -8.98 -13.03
C TYR A 150 2.28 -9.24 -14.54
N LYS A 151 3.37 -9.89 -15.00
CA LYS A 151 3.58 -10.28 -16.40
C LYS A 151 3.88 -11.78 -16.44
N SER A 152 2.98 -12.57 -16.97
CA SER A 152 3.03 -14.05 -16.96
C SER A 152 4.25 -14.69 -17.63
N TYR A 153 5.03 -13.92 -18.40
CA TYR A 153 6.22 -14.39 -19.15
C TYR A 153 7.57 -13.88 -18.61
N LYS A 154 7.58 -13.22 -17.43
CA LYS A 154 8.84 -12.86 -16.75
C LYS A 154 9.05 -13.78 -15.57
N SER A 155 10.23 -14.38 -15.49
CA SER A 155 10.54 -15.39 -14.49
C SER A 155 10.86 -14.85 -13.11
N ASP A 156 11.47 -13.65 -12.98
CA ASP A 156 11.99 -13.18 -11.69
C ASP A 156 11.78 -11.67 -11.45
N ASP A 157 11.68 -11.29 -10.18
CA ASP A 157 11.75 -9.90 -9.77
C ASP A 157 13.20 -9.41 -9.83
N THR A 158 13.47 -8.43 -10.69
CA THR A 158 14.82 -7.92 -10.94
C THR A 158 15.35 -7.01 -9.84
N ARG A 159 14.52 -6.65 -8.85
CA ARG A 159 14.90 -5.82 -7.70
C ARG A 159 14.31 -6.42 -6.43
N ILE A 160 15.14 -6.49 -5.39
CA ILE A 160 14.66 -6.75 -4.03
C ILE A 160 13.82 -5.56 -3.61
N MET A 161 12.54 -5.77 -3.40
CA MET A 161 11.58 -4.73 -3.03
C MET A 161 10.73 -5.22 -1.86
N GLY A 162 10.39 -4.30 -0.98
CA GLY A 162 9.56 -4.57 0.19
C GLY A 162 10.26 -4.21 1.50
N THR A 163 9.48 -4.02 2.54
CA THR A 163 9.97 -3.68 3.88
C THR A 163 10.43 -4.93 4.62
N ALA A 164 11.64 -4.92 5.15
CA ALA A 164 12.17 -6.02 5.96
C ALA A 164 11.16 -6.40 7.07
N GLY A 165 10.82 -7.68 7.13
CA GLY A 165 9.84 -8.21 8.07
C GLY A 165 8.42 -8.35 7.51
N TYR A 166 8.01 -7.60 6.49
CA TYR A 166 6.70 -7.74 5.82
C TYR A 166 6.81 -8.40 4.44
N ALA A 167 7.96 -8.26 3.80
CA ALA A 167 8.22 -8.82 2.48
C ALA A 167 8.18 -10.34 2.50
N ALA A 168 7.45 -10.92 1.55
CA ALA A 168 7.39 -12.36 1.35
C ALA A 168 8.74 -12.90 0.83
N PRO A 169 9.08 -14.17 1.12
CA PRO A 169 10.36 -14.75 0.71
C PRO A 169 10.68 -14.62 -0.78
N GLU A 170 9.69 -14.73 -1.65
CA GLU A 170 9.84 -14.58 -3.10
C GLU A 170 10.29 -13.17 -3.52
N GLN A 171 10.02 -12.12 -2.73
CA GLN A 171 10.44 -10.74 -3.03
C GLN A 171 11.96 -10.53 -2.91
N PHE A 172 12.68 -11.49 -2.34
CA PHE A 172 14.14 -11.45 -2.25
C PHE A 172 14.85 -12.05 -3.49
N GLY A 173 14.18 -12.06 -4.64
CA GLY A 173 14.78 -12.50 -5.92
C GLY A 173 14.74 -14.03 -6.12
N LEU A 174 13.95 -14.75 -5.34
CA LEU A 174 13.83 -16.22 -5.42
C LEU A 174 12.73 -16.68 -6.40
N ALA A 175 11.77 -15.80 -6.70
CA ALA A 175 10.68 -16.04 -7.63
C ALA A 175 9.96 -14.74 -7.99
N GLN A 176 9.04 -14.79 -8.93
CA GLN A 176 8.19 -13.66 -9.27
C GLN A 176 7.12 -13.44 -8.20
N SER A 177 6.91 -12.18 -7.77
CA SER A 177 5.79 -11.79 -6.93
C SER A 177 4.47 -11.91 -7.68
N ASP A 178 3.47 -12.50 -7.03
CA ASP A 178 2.09 -12.57 -7.47
C ASP A 178 1.13 -12.17 -6.33
N GLU A 179 -0.17 -12.35 -6.51
CA GLU A 179 -1.21 -12.00 -5.52
C GLU A 179 -0.96 -12.61 -4.12
N ARG A 180 -0.31 -13.77 -4.05
CA ARG A 180 0.01 -14.48 -2.79
C ARG A 180 1.12 -13.80 -2.00
N THR A 181 1.86 -12.89 -2.63
CA THR A 181 2.84 -12.00 -1.97
C THR A 181 2.13 -11.04 -1.02
N ASP A 182 1.03 -10.42 -1.48
CA ASP A 182 0.23 -9.52 -0.64
C ASP A 182 -0.49 -10.28 0.48
N ILE A 183 -0.92 -11.53 0.23
CA ILE A 183 -1.52 -12.41 1.25
C ILE A 183 -0.52 -12.71 2.38
N PHE A 184 0.76 -12.93 2.06
CA PHE A 184 1.79 -13.10 3.09
C PHE A 184 1.89 -11.85 3.97
N ALA A 185 1.97 -10.67 3.37
CA ALA A 185 2.06 -9.40 4.09
C ALA A 185 0.81 -9.12 4.95
N LEU A 186 -0.41 -9.48 4.47
CA LEU A 186 -1.63 -9.43 5.28
C LEU A 186 -1.55 -10.33 6.52
N GLY A 187 -0.97 -11.52 6.40
CA GLY A 187 -0.76 -12.42 7.54
C GLY A 187 0.19 -11.82 8.58
N VAL A 188 1.30 -11.22 8.14
CA VAL A 188 2.22 -10.50 9.03
C VAL A 188 1.53 -9.31 9.69
N LEU A 189 0.80 -8.50 8.91
CA LEU A 189 0.04 -7.36 9.40
C LEU A 189 -0.96 -7.74 10.48
N MET A 190 -1.78 -8.78 10.25
CA MET A 190 -2.72 -9.31 11.26
C MET A 190 -2.01 -9.64 12.57
N ASN A 191 -0.90 -10.34 12.48
CA ASN A 191 -0.12 -10.71 13.68
C ASN A 191 0.39 -9.48 14.42
N VAL A 192 0.93 -8.50 13.68
CA VAL A 192 1.46 -7.26 14.27
C VAL A 192 0.34 -6.45 14.94
N MET A 193 -0.81 -6.28 14.29
CA MET A 193 -1.96 -5.60 14.89
C MET A 193 -2.42 -6.23 16.22
N LEU A 194 -2.35 -7.56 16.32
CA LEU A 194 -2.85 -8.32 17.48
C LEU A 194 -1.81 -8.54 18.59
N THR A 195 -0.53 -8.45 18.30
CA THR A 195 0.54 -8.80 19.24
C THR A 195 1.59 -7.73 19.44
N GLY A 196 1.63 -6.70 18.60
CA GLY A 196 2.69 -5.69 18.53
C GLY A 196 4.04 -6.27 18.06
N SER A 197 4.07 -7.48 17.51
CA SER A 197 5.31 -8.18 17.19
C SER A 197 5.25 -8.91 15.87
N HIS A 198 6.39 -9.00 15.19
CA HIS A 198 6.53 -9.85 14.01
C HIS A 198 6.26 -11.34 14.36
N PRO A 199 5.63 -12.13 13.46
CA PRO A 199 5.27 -13.53 13.72
C PRO A 199 6.45 -14.43 14.15
N SER A 200 7.67 -14.12 13.67
CA SER A 200 8.89 -14.87 14.07
C SER A 200 9.31 -14.66 15.53
N LYS A 201 8.86 -13.56 16.15
CA LYS A 201 9.12 -13.25 17.57
C LYS A 201 7.97 -13.69 18.45
N LYS A 202 6.74 -13.43 18.04
CA LYS A 202 5.53 -13.77 18.80
C LYS A 202 4.37 -13.99 17.83
N LEU A 203 3.93 -15.24 17.74
CA LEU A 203 2.74 -15.59 16.95
C LEU A 203 1.49 -15.43 17.83
N TYR A 204 0.45 -14.85 17.24
CA TYR A 204 -0.86 -14.73 17.88
C TYR A 204 -1.45 -16.10 18.21
N SER A 205 -2.00 -16.26 19.41
CA SER A 205 -2.50 -17.56 19.91
C SER A 205 -4.02 -17.68 19.98
N GLY A 206 -4.75 -16.67 19.48
CA GLY A 206 -6.23 -16.65 19.48
C GLY A 206 -6.85 -17.26 18.22
N LYS A 207 -8.12 -16.94 17.97
CA LYS A 207 -8.94 -17.55 16.89
C LYS A 207 -8.35 -17.40 15.48
N LEU A 208 -7.60 -16.35 15.21
CA LEU A 208 -6.99 -16.10 13.90
C LEU A 208 -5.63 -16.81 13.71
N LYS A 209 -5.15 -17.58 14.70
CA LYS A 209 -3.81 -18.22 14.62
C LYS A 209 -3.64 -19.02 13.34
N SER A 210 -4.54 -19.94 13.05
CA SER A 210 -4.45 -20.84 11.89
C SER A 210 -4.52 -20.08 10.56
N ILE A 211 -5.27 -18.97 10.52
CA ILE A 211 -5.38 -18.11 9.33
C ILE A 211 -4.04 -17.40 9.11
N ILE A 212 -3.49 -16.78 10.16
CA ILE A 212 -2.18 -16.12 10.11
C ILE A 212 -1.09 -17.12 9.67
N GLU A 213 -1.01 -18.29 10.30
CA GLU A 213 -0.05 -19.34 9.97
C GLU A 213 -0.14 -19.78 8.49
N LYS A 214 -1.36 -19.86 7.95
CA LYS A 214 -1.56 -20.20 6.54
C LYS A 214 -1.12 -19.06 5.61
N CYS A 215 -1.41 -17.80 5.94
CA CYS A 215 -0.94 -16.65 5.15
C CYS A 215 0.59 -16.60 5.06
N ILE A 216 1.30 -16.80 6.18
CA ILE A 216 2.75 -16.63 6.28
C ILE A 216 3.57 -17.88 5.89
N GLN A 217 2.96 -18.85 5.21
CA GLN A 217 3.70 -20.01 4.69
C GLN A 217 4.81 -19.55 3.73
N THR A 218 6.02 -20.12 3.88
CA THR A 218 7.15 -19.79 3.02
C THR A 218 6.87 -20.13 1.55
N ASN A 219 6.23 -21.29 1.32
CA ASN A 219 5.80 -21.70 -0.02
C ASN A 219 4.46 -21.02 -0.38
N PRO A 220 4.40 -20.17 -1.43
CA PRO A 220 3.17 -19.52 -1.87
C PRO A 220 2.03 -20.49 -2.18
N GLY A 221 2.35 -21.70 -2.69
CA GLY A 221 1.34 -22.74 -2.97
C GLY A 221 0.62 -23.29 -1.74
N LYS A 222 1.14 -23.03 -0.51
CA LYS A 222 0.50 -23.43 0.75
C LYS A 222 -0.32 -22.30 1.40
N ARG A 223 -0.26 -21.08 0.86
CA ARG A 223 -1.07 -19.94 1.31
C ARG A 223 -2.50 -20.04 0.76
N TYR A 224 -3.34 -19.09 1.15
CA TYR A 224 -4.56 -18.82 0.38
C TYR A 224 -4.17 -18.42 -1.04
N GLN A 225 -4.97 -18.82 -2.03
CA GLN A 225 -4.64 -18.60 -3.44
C GLN A 225 -5.26 -17.31 -3.99
N SER A 226 -6.17 -16.67 -3.24
CA SER A 226 -6.71 -15.33 -3.51
C SER A 226 -7.04 -14.62 -2.20
N VAL A 227 -7.15 -13.31 -2.24
CA VAL A 227 -7.61 -12.52 -1.09
C VAL A 227 -9.06 -12.83 -0.75
N THR A 228 -9.90 -13.21 -1.72
CA THR A 228 -11.27 -13.67 -1.52
C THR A 228 -11.31 -14.92 -0.63
N GLN A 229 -10.44 -15.92 -0.90
CA GLN A 229 -10.34 -17.10 -0.02
C GLN A 229 -9.88 -16.76 1.40
N LEU A 230 -8.99 -15.78 1.56
CA LEU A 230 -8.59 -15.30 2.88
C LEU A 230 -9.77 -14.62 3.58
N GLN A 231 -10.48 -13.74 2.89
CA GLN A 231 -11.62 -12.98 3.41
C GLN A 231 -12.75 -13.89 3.90
N GLU A 232 -13.08 -14.95 3.15
CA GLU A 232 -14.08 -15.97 3.53
C GLU A 232 -13.69 -16.79 4.78
N SER A 233 -12.43 -16.77 5.16
CA SER A 233 -11.89 -17.51 6.31
C SER A 233 -11.84 -16.67 7.60
N LEU A 234 -12.08 -15.34 7.53
CA LEU A 234 -12.05 -14.40 8.66
C LEU A 234 -13.40 -14.35 9.39
#